data_fac216c02d1f747d2fcde61b11eb4dab
#
_entry.id   fac216c02d1f747d2fcde61b11eb4dab
#
_cell.length_a   1.000
_cell.length_b   1.000
_cell.length_c   1.000
_cell.angle_alpha   90.00
_cell.angle_beta   90.00
_cell.angle_gamma   90.00
#
_symmetry.space_group_name_H-M   'P 1'
#
loop_
_entity.id
_entity.type
_entity.pdbx_description
1 polymer ?
#
loop_
_entity_poly.entity_id
_entity_poly.type
_entity_poly.pdbx_seq_one_letter_code
_entity_poly.pdbx_strand_id
1 'polypeptide(L)'
;MLEKHRLSESFFIKGKIDNVSAVNTRLLQNHILSNFTKKNRYEDSQYWYMSDYLRVPYNQHIQWTQDWLRDHFRLEHNRTLVPTPVDSIRGIIQQTGENVNTHNNVKEWHLEQSPEVSCLYTVGTGNRKSDVIFEYDDGRNKHRRWKLPLIKNKFILFSSHLNHRITKNDNKDFLVNLSLHFQLI
;
A
#
# COMPACT_ATOMS: atom_id res chain seq x y z
N MET A 1 0.17 22.41 -34.33
CA MET A 1 0.91 21.44 -33.50
C MET A 1 -0.07 20.87 -32.51
N LEU A 2 -0.39 19.58 -32.56
CA LEU A 2 -1.33 18.95 -31.62
C LEU A 2 -0.51 18.48 -30.41
N GLU A 3 -0.68 19.14 -29.28
CA GLU A 3 -0.13 18.64 -28.01
C GLU A 3 -1.04 17.53 -27.46
N LYS A 4 -0.46 16.34 -27.32
CA LYS A 4 -1.14 15.20 -26.73
C LYS A 4 -0.93 15.24 -25.20
N HIS A 5 -1.91 15.78 -24.48
CA HIS A 5 -1.93 15.68 -23.03
C HIS A 5 -2.38 14.28 -22.62
N ARG A 6 -1.52 13.52 -21.94
CA ARG A 6 -1.94 12.32 -21.23
C ARG A 6 -2.63 12.74 -19.95
N LEU A 7 -3.94 12.56 -19.89
CA LEU A 7 -4.76 12.96 -18.73
C LEU A 7 -4.59 12.03 -17.52
N SER A 8 -4.15 10.79 -17.70
CA SER A 8 -3.78 9.89 -16.62
C SER A 8 -2.88 8.75 -17.12
N GLU A 9 -1.81 8.49 -16.40
CA GLU A 9 -1.05 7.24 -16.54
C GLU A 9 -1.27 6.40 -15.30
N SER A 10 -2.02 5.33 -15.42
CA SER A 10 -2.07 4.31 -14.38
C SER A 10 -0.82 3.44 -14.47
N PHE A 11 -0.12 3.27 -13.37
CA PHE A 11 1.07 2.44 -13.32
C PHE A 11 1.09 1.57 -12.05
N PHE A 12 1.87 0.53 -12.09
CA PHE A 12 2.40 -0.13 -10.91
C PHE A 12 3.87 -0.48 -11.12
N ILE A 13 4.64 -0.39 -10.03
CA ILE A 13 6.05 -0.75 -9.94
C ILE A 13 6.18 -1.73 -8.80
N LYS A 14 6.85 -2.83 -9.02
CA LYS A 14 7.13 -3.84 -7.98
C LYS A 14 8.62 -3.92 -7.73
N GLY A 15 8.99 -4.04 -6.49
CA GLY A 15 10.39 -4.15 -6.12
C GLY A 15 10.57 -4.91 -4.81
N LYS A 16 11.82 -5.03 -4.42
CA LYS A 16 12.23 -5.56 -3.12
C LYS A 16 13.08 -4.49 -2.45
N ILE A 17 12.84 -4.27 -1.18
CA ILE A 17 13.72 -3.42 -0.40
C ILE A 17 14.97 -4.24 -0.10
N ASP A 18 16.04 -3.99 -0.87
CA ASP A 18 17.34 -4.60 -0.64
C ASP A 18 18.04 -3.91 0.54
N ASN A 19 18.94 -4.59 1.20
CA ASN A 19 19.66 -4.12 2.40
C ASN A 19 18.79 -3.86 3.63
N VAL A 20 17.55 -4.30 3.63
CA VAL A 20 16.78 -4.37 4.87
C VAL A 20 17.40 -5.46 5.72
N SER A 21 18.02 -5.08 6.83
CA SER A 21 18.31 -6.08 7.84
C SER A 21 16.99 -6.78 8.21
N ALA A 22 16.99 -8.09 8.32
CA ALA A 22 15.82 -8.85 8.77
C ALA A 22 15.25 -8.29 10.10
N VAL A 23 16.10 -7.63 10.88
CA VAL A 23 15.78 -6.88 12.10
C VAL A 23 14.79 -5.74 11.84
N ASN A 24 15.00 -4.91 10.79
CA ASN A 24 14.11 -3.77 10.55
C ASN A 24 12.71 -4.20 10.12
N THR A 25 12.59 -5.19 9.24
CA THR A 25 11.28 -5.73 8.85
C THR A 25 10.56 -6.36 10.03
N ARG A 26 11.27 -7.07 10.90
CA ARG A 26 10.69 -7.65 12.12
C ARG A 26 10.23 -6.58 13.09
N LEU A 27 11.01 -5.54 13.30
CA LEU A 27 10.64 -4.43 14.17
C LEU A 27 9.42 -3.68 13.62
N LEU A 28 9.37 -3.45 12.31
CA LEU A 28 8.22 -2.84 11.66
C LEU A 28 6.96 -3.71 11.77
N GLN A 29 7.08 -5.01 11.55
CA GLN A 29 5.99 -5.97 11.75
C GLN A 29 5.48 -5.94 13.19
N ASN A 30 6.38 -6.00 14.17
CA ASN A 30 6.03 -5.96 15.59
C ASN A 30 5.36 -4.64 15.96
N HIS A 31 5.83 -3.52 15.40
CA HIS A 31 5.21 -2.21 15.62
C HIS A 31 3.76 -2.17 15.11
N ILE A 32 3.51 -2.68 13.90
CA ILE A 32 2.16 -2.76 13.35
C ILE A 32 1.27 -3.67 14.20
N LEU A 33 1.74 -4.87 14.53
CA LEU A 33 0.96 -5.84 15.32
C LEU A 33 0.69 -5.35 16.75
N SER A 34 1.64 -4.67 17.39
CA SER A 34 1.43 -4.15 18.74
C SER A 34 0.36 -3.05 18.79
N ASN A 35 0.22 -2.28 17.73
CA ASN A 35 -0.85 -1.29 17.63
C ASN A 35 -2.21 -1.94 17.32
N PHE A 36 -2.21 -3.06 16.60
CA PHE A 36 -3.43 -3.82 16.36
C PHE A 36 -4.02 -4.42 17.66
N THR A 37 -3.19 -4.94 18.52
CA THR A 37 -3.65 -5.52 19.80
C THR A 37 -4.10 -4.48 20.82
N LYS A 38 -3.58 -3.25 20.73
CA LYS A 38 -3.91 -2.15 21.68
C LYS A 38 -5.22 -1.43 21.34
N LYS A 39 -5.64 -1.44 20.08
CA LYS A 39 -6.91 -0.82 19.66
C LYS A 39 -8.00 -1.85 19.63
N ASN A 40 -9.03 -1.62 20.45
CA ASN A 40 -10.29 -2.34 20.28
C ASN A 40 -10.83 -2.02 18.88
N ARG A 41 -11.15 -3.05 18.12
CA ARG A 41 -11.74 -2.98 16.78
C ARG A 41 -13.05 -2.16 16.71
N TYR A 42 -13.57 -1.67 17.83
CA TYR A 42 -14.89 -1.09 17.96
C TYR A 42 -14.93 0.44 18.02
N GLU A 43 -13.81 1.12 18.16
CA GLU A 43 -13.82 2.59 18.30
C GLU A 43 -14.07 3.36 16.99
N ASP A 44 -13.89 2.73 15.83
CA ASP A 44 -14.17 3.32 14.52
C ASP A 44 -15.34 2.62 13.79
N SER A 45 -16.43 2.37 14.47
CA SER A 45 -17.61 1.69 13.92
C SER A 45 -18.27 2.39 12.73
N GLN A 46 -17.94 3.66 12.46
CA GLN A 46 -18.40 4.39 11.27
C GLN A 46 -17.74 3.93 9.98
N TYR A 47 -16.61 3.22 10.06
CA TYR A 47 -15.84 2.74 8.92
C TYR A 47 -15.61 1.23 8.99
N TRP A 48 -16.67 0.48 9.30
CA TRP A 48 -16.60 -0.97 9.44
C TRP A 48 -15.98 -1.69 8.23
N TYR A 49 -16.08 -1.12 7.01
CA TYR A 49 -15.44 -1.62 5.80
C TYR A 49 -13.93 -1.31 5.74
N MET A 50 -13.44 -0.46 6.64
CA MET A 50 -12.02 -0.16 6.83
C MET A 50 -11.45 -0.82 8.09
N SER A 51 -12.14 -1.77 8.70
CA SER A 51 -11.70 -2.47 9.91
C SER A 51 -10.32 -3.13 9.76
N ASP A 52 -9.94 -3.46 8.52
CA ASP A 52 -8.67 -4.08 8.20
C ASP A 52 -7.51 -3.08 8.14
N TYR A 53 -7.81 -1.77 8.16
CA TYR A 53 -6.84 -0.69 8.10
C TYR A 53 -6.59 -0.11 9.47
N LEU A 54 -5.45 -0.42 10.03
CA LEU A 54 -5.01 0.13 11.30
C LEU A 54 -4.16 1.37 11.07
N ARG A 55 -4.52 2.51 11.70
CA ARG A 55 -3.63 3.67 11.75
C ARG A 55 -2.37 3.31 12.52
N VAL A 56 -1.22 3.40 11.87
CA VAL A 56 0.07 3.06 12.46
C VAL A 56 0.77 4.34 12.89
N PRO A 57 1.15 4.49 14.18
CA PRO A 57 1.94 5.62 14.62
C PRO A 57 3.28 5.70 13.88
N TYR A 58 3.64 6.91 13.47
CA TYR A 58 4.91 7.17 12.80
C TYR A 58 6.10 6.82 13.70
N ASN A 59 7.11 6.18 13.11
CA ASN A 59 8.36 5.88 13.79
C ASN A 59 9.54 5.84 12.81
N GLN A 60 10.76 5.70 13.34
CA GLN A 60 11.98 5.66 12.54
C GLN A 60 12.00 4.56 11.46
N HIS A 61 11.34 3.41 11.69
CA HIS A 61 11.32 2.31 10.70
C HIS A 61 10.42 2.66 9.52
N ILE A 62 9.33 3.36 9.76
CA ILE A 62 8.46 3.90 8.71
C ILE A 62 9.21 4.98 7.94
N GLN A 63 9.84 5.92 8.63
CA GLN A 63 10.65 6.96 8.01
C GLN A 63 11.71 6.36 7.09
N TRP A 64 12.46 5.40 7.60
CA TRP A 64 13.49 4.73 6.82
C TRP A 64 12.92 4.04 5.56
N THR A 65 11.74 3.40 5.67
CA THR A 65 11.07 2.78 4.51
C THR A 65 10.67 3.84 3.47
N GLN A 66 10.14 4.98 3.91
CA GLN A 66 9.76 6.08 3.03
C GLN A 66 11.00 6.69 2.35
N ASP A 67 12.07 6.90 3.09
CA ASP A 67 13.33 7.46 2.56
C ASP A 67 13.96 6.52 1.52
N TRP A 68 13.97 5.23 1.80
CA TRP A 68 14.45 4.23 0.85
C TRP A 68 13.63 4.23 -0.44
N LEU A 69 12.30 4.23 -0.35
CA LEU A 69 11.40 4.28 -1.52
C LEU A 69 11.61 5.57 -2.33
N ARG A 70 11.69 6.72 -1.65
CA ARG A 70 11.93 8.02 -2.29
C ARG A 70 13.23 8.02 -3.09
N ASP A 71 14.32 7.59 -2.48
CA ASP A 71 15.65 7.67 -3.09
C ASP A 71 15.75 6.73 -4.30
N HIS A 72 15.23 5.50 -4.21
CA HIS A 72 15.26 4.56 -5.32
C HIS A 72 14.29 4.93 -6.44
N PHE A 73 13.11 5.43 -6.11
CA PHE A 73 12.17 5.91 -7.10
C PHE A 73 12.73 7.09 -7.89
N ARG A 74 13.40 8.03 -7.23
CA ARG A 74 14.04 9.17 -7.87
C ARG A 74 15.12 8.76 -8.87
N LEU A 75 15.94 7.78 -8.51
CA LEU A 75 16.99 7.27 -9.39
C LEU A 75 16.43 6.69 -10.70
N GLU A 76 15.30 5.98 -10.63
CA GLU A 76 14.71 5.29 -11.77
C GLU A 76 13.80 6.19 -12.63
N HIS A 77 13.13 7.19 -12.04
CA HIS A 77 12.04 7.92 -12.68
C HIS A 77 12.26 9.42 -12.81
N ASN A 78 13.36 9.96 -12.29
CA ASN A 78 13.66 11.41 -12.25
C ASN A 78 12.51 12.26 -11.66
N ARG A 79 11.73 11.68 -10.77
CA ARG A 79 10.66 12.30 -9.99
C ARG A 79 10.80 11.92 -8.53
N THR A 80 10.27 12.73 -7.64
CA THR A 80 10.45 12.53 -6.20
C THR A 80 9.13 12.16 -5.54
N LEU A 81 9.15 11.09 -4.73
CA LEU A 81 8.06 10.73 -3.83
C LEU A 81 8.13 11.59 -2.58
N VAL A 82 7.10 12.38 -2.33
CA VAL A 82 6.95 13.15 -1.10
C VAL A 82 5.88 12.50 -0.24
N PRO A 83 6.21 12.01 0.98
CA PRO A 83 5.24 11.39 1.86
C PRO A 83 4.07 12.33 2.16
N THR A 84 2.86 11.82 2.07
CA THR A 84 1.67 12.53 2.54
C THR A 84 1.66 12.59 4.07
N PRO A 85 0.79 13.42 4.70
CA PRO A 85 0.75 13.52 6.15
C PRO A 85 0.68 12.17 6.87
N VAL A 86 1.27 12.10 8.05
CA VAL A 86 1.42 10.89 8.89
C VAL A 86 0.09 10.15 9.12
N ASP A 87 -1.02 10.87 9.07
CA ASP A 87 -2.37 10.32 9.25
C ASP A 87 -2.80 9.35 8.15
N SER A 88 -2.08 9.31 7.03
CA SER A 88 -2.35 8.41 5.91
C SER A 88 -1.67 7.05 6.00
N ILE A 89 -0.79 6.83 6.99
CA ILE A 89 -0.08 5.57 7.17
C ILE A 89 -1.01 4.52 7.76
N ARG A 90 -1.13 3.38 7.09
CA ARG A 90 -2.02 2.29 7.50
C ARG A 90 -1.28 0.96 7.57
N GLY A 91 -1.60 0.19 8.60
CA GLY A 91 -1.31 -1.25 8.67
C GLY A 91 -2.52 -2.03 8.15
N ILE A 92 -2.30 -2.98 7.28
CA ILE A 92 -3.32 -3.91 6.79
C ILE A 92 -2.96 -5.27 7.36
N ILE A 93 -3.81 -5.78 8.24
CA ILE A 93 -3.60 -7.06 8.92
C ILE A 93 -4.75 -7.99 8.55
N GLN A 94 -4.43 -9.10 7.91
CA GLN A 94 -5.40 -10.12 7.54
C GLN A 94 -5.11 -11.42 8.31
N GLN A 95 -6.09 -11.90 9.04
CA GLN A 95 -6.08 -13.25 9.61
C GLN A 95 -6.27 -14.28 8.50
N THR A 96 -6.03 -15.55 8.80
CA THR A 96 -6.35 -16.65 7.88
C THR A 96 -7.82 -16.57 7.49
N GLY A 97 -8.07 -16.56 6.21
CA GLY A 97 -9.43 -16.49 5.67
C GLY A 97 -9.97 -15.10 5.38
N GLU A 98 -9.34 -14.04 5.89
CA GLU A 98 -9.76 -12.66 5.64
C GLU A 98 -9.26 -12.12 4.29
N ASN A 99 -10.03 -11.23 3.69
CA ASN A 99 -9.68 -10.48 2.47
C ASN A 99 -9.90 -9.00 2.69
N VAL A 100 -9.33 -8.17 1.82
CA VAL A 100 -9.62 -6.72 1.75
C VAL A 100 -10.47 -6.45 0.53
N ASN A 101 -11.59 -5.77 0.72
CA ASN A 101 -12.53 -5.44 -0.35
C ASN A 101 -11.94 -4.43 -1.35
N THR A 102 -12.55 -4.35 -2.51
CA THR A 102 -12.15 -3.42 -3.57
C THR A 102 -12.33 -1.98 -3.10
N HIS A 103 -11.28 -1.18 -3.25
CA HIS A 103 -11.26 0.25 -2.94
C HIS A 103 -10.14 0.94 -3.74
N ASN A 104 -10.10 2.26 -3.68
CA ASN A 104 -8.96 3.07 -4.11
C ASN A 104 -8.52 3.98 -2.95
N ASN A 105 -7.41 4.68 -3.13
CA ASN A 105 -6.84 5.54 -2.09
C ASN A 105 -7.10 7.04 -2.34
N VAL A 106 -7.95 7.36 -3.30
CA VAL A 106 -8.34 8.74 -3.59
C VAL A 106 -9.47 9.16 -2.65
N LYS A 107 -9.34 10.36 -2.07
CA LYS A 107 -10.38 10.95 -1.23
C LYS A 107 -11.30 11.79 -2.11
N GLU A 108 -12.52 11.34 -2.33
CA GLU A 108 -13.50 12.00 -3.21
C GLU A 108 -13.77 13.47 -2.86
N TRP A 109 -13.73 13.82 -1.56
CA TRP A 109 -14.04 15.16 -1.06
C TRP A 109 -12.82 16.09 -0.92
N HIS A 110 -11.61 15.57 -1.13
CA HIS A 110 -10.34 16.29 -0.94
C HIS A 110 -9.32 15.87 -2.00
N LEU A 111 -9.64 16.08 -3.27
CA LEU A 111 -8.78 15.66 -4.39
C LEU A 111 -7.36 16.22 -4.28
N GLU A 112 -7.22 17.49 -3.85
CA GLU A 112 -5.92 18.14 -3.65
C GLU A 112 -5.07 17.48 -2.55
N GLN A 113 -5.72 16.79 -1.60
CA GLN A 113 -5.04 16.08 -0.50
C GLN A 113 -4.95 14.57 -0.75
N SER A 114 -5.51 14.11 -1.88
CA SER A 114 -5.42 12.70 -2.24
C SER A 114 -4.01 12.35 -2.67
N PRO A 115 -3.50 11.19 -2.25
CA PRO A 115 -2.19 10.75 -2.72
C PRO A 115 -2.23 10.44 -4.22
N GLU A 116 -1.15 10.74 -4.91
CA GLU A 116 -0.97 10.35 -6.32
C GLU A 116 -0.43 8.93 -6.44
N VAL A 117 0.44 8.54 -5.50
CA VAL A 117 1.09 7.23 -5.45
C VAL A 117 0.83 6.56 -4.11
N SER A 118 0.44 5.32 -4.17
CA SER A 118 0.29 4.42 -3.02
C SER A 118 1.33 3.32 -3.06
N CYS A 119 1.79 2.92 -1.89
CA CYS A 119 2.71 1.79 -1.70
C CYS A 119 2.05 0.75 -0.82
N LEU A 120 2.10 -0.50 -1.24
CA LEU A 120 1.78 -1.66 -0.41
C LEU A 120 3.08 -2.44 -0.17
N TYR A 121 3.59 -2.40 1.07
CA TYR A 121 4.80 -3.10 1.49
C TYR A 121 4.47 -4.27 2.39
N THR A 122 4.77 -5.49 1.94
CA THR A 122 4.53 -6.71 2.72
C THR A 122 5.64 -6.93 3.72
N VAL A 123 5.34 -6.78 5.00
CA VAL A 123 6.31 -6.90 6.11
C VAL A 123 6.24 -8.22 6.85
N GLY A 124 5.11 -8.92 6.80
CA GLY A 124 4.90 -10.21 7.49
C GLY A 124 4.15 -11.22 6.65
N THR A 125 4.54 -12.45 6.75
CA THR A 125 3.91 -13.69 6.23
C THR A 125 3.42 -13.65 4.77
N GLY A 126 4.17 -13.06 3.87
CA GLY A 126 3.85 -13.09 2.44
C GLY A 126 4.51 -14.28 1.73
N ASN A 127 3.90 -15.46 1.73
CA ASN A 127 4.42 -16.68 1.08
C ASN A 127 3.68 -17.03 -0.21
N ARG A 128 3.31 -16.02 -1.03
CA ARG A 128 2.57 -16.18 -2.30
C ARG A 128 1.18 -16.81 -2.17
N LYS A 129 0.58 -16.77 -0.98
CA LYS A 129 -0.78 -17.29 -0.73
C LYS A 129 -1.83 -16.19 -0.66
N SER A 130 -1.44 -14.96 -0.95
CA SER A 130 -2.33 -13.82 -1.08
C SER A 130 -1.81 -12.92 -2.17
N ASP A 131 -2.70 -12.27 -2.88
CA ASP A 131 -2.39 -11.41 -4.01
C ASP A 131 -3.11 -10.07 -3.85
N VAL A 132 -2.51 -9.00 -4.36
CA VAL A 132 -3.25 -7.80 -4.70
C VAL A 132 -3.74 -7.89 -6.14
N ILE A 133 -4.99 -7.54 -6.36
CA ILE A 133 -5.62 -7.50 -7.69
C ILE A 133 -5.96 -6.05 -7.99
N PHE A 134 -5.40 -5.51 -9.06
CA PHE A 134 -5.74 -4.21 -9.61
C PHE A 134 -6.77 -4.37 -10.71
N GLU A 135 -7.76 -3.48 -10.72
CA GLU A 135 -8.79 -3.40 -11.74
C GLU A 135 -8.68 -2.05 -12.45
N TYR A 136 -8.61 -2.06 -13.77
CA TYR A 136 -8.46 -0.86 -14.58
C TYR A 136 -9.07 -1.02 -15.97
N ASP A 137 -9.40 0.08 -16.61
CA ASP A 137 -9.85 0.12 -17.98
C ASP A 137 -8.69 0.44 -18.91
N ASP A 138 -8.51 -0.35 -19.98
CA ASP A 138 -7.36 -0.25 -20.88
C ASP A 138 -7.54 0.80 -22.00
N GLY A 139 -8.45 1.75 -21.83
CA GLY A 139 -8.77 2.77 -22.82
C GLY A 139 -9.51 2.24 -24.06
N ARG A 140 -9.80 0.95 -24.14
CA ARG A 140 -10.61 0.28 -25.16
C ARG A 140 -11.95 -0.20 -24.60
N ASN A 141 -12.37 0.35 -23.46
CA ASN A 141 -13.56 -0.07 -22.70
C ASN A 141 -13.52 -1.56 -22.28
N LYS A 142 -12.33 -2.11 -22.09
CA LYS A 142 -12.14 -3.48 -21.62
C LYS A 142 -11.62 -3.47 -20.19
N HIS A 143 -12.43 -3.98 -19.31
CA HIS A 143 -12.06 -4.19 -17.90
C HIS A 143 -10.91 -5.19 -17.83
N ARG A 144 -9.80 -4.77 -17.25
CA ARG A 144 -8.59 -5.57 -17.06
C ARG A 144 -8.34 -5.81 -15.59
N ARG A 145 -7.77 -6.97 -15.30
CA ARG A 145 -7.31 -7.34 -13.96
C ARG A 145 -5.85 -7.71 -14.00
N TRP A 146 -5.11 -7.17 -13.08
CA TRP A 146 -3.71 -7.52 -12.90
C TRP A 146 -3.50 -8.05 -11.48
N LYS A 147 -2.95 -9.26 -11.39
CA LYS A 147 -2.76 -9.98 -10.14
C LYS A 147 -1.27 -10.05 -9.79
N LEU A 148 -0.90 -9.56 -8.60
CA LEU A 148 0.47 -9.55 -8.11
C LEU A 148 0.56 -10.24 -6.75
N PRO A 149 1.50 -11.18 -6.55
CA PRO A 149 1.65 -11.87 -5.27
C PRO A 149 2.23 -10.95 -4.20
N LEU A 150 1.65 -11.02 -3.00
CA LEU A 150 2.18 -10.37 -1.82
C LEU A 150 3.28 -11.24 -1.23
N ILE A 151 4.51 -10.76 -1.27
CA ILE A 151 5.71 -11.48 -0.83
C ILE A 151 6.44 -10.64 0.20
N LYS A 152 6.82 -11.25 1.32
CA LYS A 152 7.59 -10.58 2.37
C LYS A 152 8.82 -9.85 1.81
N ASN A 153 9.06 -8.64 2.31
CA ASN A 153 10.10 -7.71 1.90
C ASN A 153 9.93 -7.14 0.48
N LYS A 154 8.79 -7.38 -0.16
CA LYS A 154 8.48 -6.75 -1.45
C LYS A 154 7.45 -5.65 -1.29
N PHE A 155 7.57 -4.65 -2.15
CA PHE A 155 6.62 -3.56 -2.25
C PHE A 155 6.01 -3.51 -3.66
N ILE A 156 4.87 -2.86 -3.72
CA ILE A 156 4.18 -2.49 -4.95
C ILE A 156 3.82 -1.02 -4.81
N LEU A 157 4.38 -0.17 -5.68
CA LEU A 157 3.98 1.22 -5.86
C LEU A 157 2.98 1.29 -7.00
N PHE A 158 1.90 2.04 -6.83
CA PHE A 158 0.85 2.13 -7.83
C PHE A 158 0.11 3.46 -7.77
N SER A 159 -0.50 3.84 -8.87
CA SER A 159 -1.36 5.04 -8.93
C SER A 159 -2.53 4.91 -7.96
N SER A 160 -2.69 5.88 -7.07
CA SER A 160 -3.66 5.80 -5.95
C SER A 160 -5.11 5.67 -6.37
N HIS A 161 -5.45 6.09 -7.60
CA HIS A 161 -6.80 5.97 -8.16
C HIS A 161 -7.15 4.56 -8.66
N LEU A 162 -6.17 3.65 -8.75
CA LEU A 162 -6.45 2.28 -9.18
C LEU A 162 -7.29 1.54 -8.14
N ASN A 163 -8.41 1.01 -8.59
CA ASN A 163 -9.20 0.10 -7.79
C ASN A 163 -8.38 -1.18 -7.52
N HIS A 164 -8.27 -1.55 -6.27
CA HIS A 164 -7.55 -2.73 -5.88
C HIS A 164 -8.20 -3.44 -4.70
N ARG A 165 -7.92 -4.73 -4.59
CA ARG A 165 -8.33 -5.57 -3.47
C ARG A 165 -7.23 -6.55 -3.12
N ILE A 166 -7.20 -7.02 -1.88
CA ILE A 166 -6.31 -8.08 -1.47
C ILE A 166 -7.13 -9.37 -1.32
N THR A 167 -6.65 -10.44 -1.94
CA THR A 167 -7.31 -11.74 -1.87
C THR A 167 -7.22 -12.32 -0.47
N LYS A 168 -8.00 -13.36 -0.24
CA LYS A 168 -8.01 -14.11 1.01
C LYS A 168 -6.58 -14.50 1.44
N ASN A 169 -6.30 -14.33 2.71
CA ASN A 169 -5.06 -14.82 3.31
C ASN A 169 -5.18 -16.33 3.55
N ASP A 170 -4.53 -17.14 2.72
CA ASP A 170 -4.47 -18.58 2.86
C ASP A 170 -3.26 -19.07 3.66
N ASN A 171 -2.51 -18.15 4.29
CA ASN A 171 -1.44 -18.50 5.22
C ASN A 171 -2.03 -18.84 6.60
N LYS A 172 -1.29 -19.66 7.37
CA LYS A 172 -1.65 -19.96 8.77
C LYS A 172 -1.44 -18.78 9.72
N ASP A 173 -0.58 -17.84 9.33
CA ASP A 173 -0.22 -16.67 10.12
C ASP A 173 -0.84 -15.40 9.55
N PHE A 174 -0.74 -14.29 10.29
CA PHE A 174 -1.17 -12.98 9.82
C PHE A 174 -0.40 -12.55 8.58
N LEU A 175 -1.11 -12.10 7.56
CA LEU A 175 -0.53 -11.30 6.49
C LEU A 175 -0.49 -9.85 6.98
N VAL A 176 0.69 -9.25 7.00
CA VAL A 176 0.89 -7.89 7.47
C VAL A 176 1.48 -7.04 6.35
N ASN A 177 0.74 -6.03 5.94
CA ASN A 177 1.19 -5.04 4.97
C ASN A 177 1.23 -3.66 5.62
N LEU A 178 2.15 -2.82 5.14
CA LEU A 178 2.19 -1.39 5.42
C LEU A 178 1.74 -0.64 4.16
N SER A 179 0.73 0.20 4.30
CA SER A 179 0.27 1.12 3.26
C SER A 179 0.84 2.50 3.51
N LEU A 180 1.58 3.02 2.53
CA LEU A 180 2.17 4.36 2.53
C LEU A 180 1.64 5.13 1.33
N HIS A 181 1.58 6.45 1.46
CA HIS A 181 1.02 7.32 0.44
C HIS A 181 1.95 8.49 0.16
N PHE A 182 2.01 8.91 -1.11
CA PHE A 182 2.93 9.93 -1.58
C PHE A 182 2.28 10.87 -2.59
N GLN A 183 2.77 12.09 -2.61
CA GLN A 183 2.65 13.00 -3.75
C GLN A 183 3.86 12.78 -4.66
N LEU A 184 3.71 13.14 -5.93
CA LEU A 184 4.75 12.98 -6.94
C LEU A 184 5.18 14.36 -7.46
N ILE A 185 6.45 14.74 -7.19
CA ILE A 185 7.03 16.03 -7.59
C ILE A 185 8.12 15.82 -8.64
#